data_ccff42cee32b71172acca9103dcd0274
#
_entry.id   ccff42cee32b71172acca9103dcd0274
#
_cell.length_a   1.000
_cell.length_b   1.000
_cell.length_c   1.000
_cell.angle_alpha   90.00
_cell.angle_beta   90.00
_cell.angle_gamma   90.00
#
_symmetry.space_group_name_H-M   'P 1'
#
loop_
_entity.id
_entity.type
_entity.pdbx_description
1 polymer ?
#
loop_
_entity_poly.entity_id
_entity_poly.type
_entity_poly.pdbx_seq_one_letter_code
_entity_poly.pdbx_strand_id
1 'polypeptide(L)'
;MAVKIAVKLNIIPTQHEKTLIKKEPMKLELKNIKKVFGRKTALNNISFTAKSGHAFGLLGRNGAGKTTTIRILMNVFKASSGEILLDGKPLDHRSVSFGYLPEERGLYPKEKVFNQLVYLANLKGMNKKDAAKSVNYWLDFLDMSEYKNKQLDTLSKGNQQKIQLISSIAHDPDIIVFDEPFSGLDPVNAKLLENVVKEQIKQNKIVIFSSHQMNYIEEFCDDILIMKNGEIMISGNIKQIKQSYERNKLKIESKDVQKIKSEYENECKIIDDTSLIYKMTSADQKQKIMQKLIKEYDIDSIGILEPTLNDIFVEYAGDEKEINEITNIKEKR
;
A
#
# COMPACT_ATOMS: atom_id res chain seq x y z
N MET A 1 -17.09 28.21 1.35
CA MET A 1 -16.34 27.25 0.50
C MET A 1 -16.58 25.80 0.92
N ALA A 2 -16.69 25.47 2.22
CA ALA A 2 -16.99 24.12 2.73
C ALA A 2 -18.37 23.55 2.34
N VAL A 3 -19.39 24.41 2.14
CA VAL A 3 -20.76 23.97 1.77
C VAL A 3 -20.87 23.48 0.32
N LYS A 4 -19.99 23.94 -0.60
CA LYS A 4 -19.94 23.45 -1.98
C LYS A 4 -19.36 22.05 -2.15
N ILE A 5 -18.56 21.59 -1.18
CA ILE A 5 -17.98 20.23 -1.18
C ILE A 5 -19.03 19.20 -0.73
N ALA A 6 -19.89 19.55 0.20
CA ALA A 6 -20.95 18.66 0.68
C ALA A 6 -22.06 18.40 -0.35
N VAL A 7 -22.33 19.36 -1.25
CA VAL A 7 -23.35 19.22 -2.31
C VAL A 7 -22.85 18.36 -3.47
N LYS A 8 -21.51 18.25 -3.70
CA LYS A 8 -20.95 17.36 -4.74
C LYS A 8 -20.95 15.87 -4.35
N LEU A 9 -21.15 15.54 -3.08
CA LEU A 9 -21.21 14.16 -2.60
C LEU A 9 -22.56 13.47 -2.86
N ASN A 10 -23.59 14.20 -3.31
CA ASN A 10 -24.94 13.67 -3.53
C ASN A 10 -25.37 13.61 -5.01
N ILE A 11 -24.47 13.84 -5.96
CA ILE A 11 -24.79 13.70 -7.38
C ILE A 11 -23.79 12.72 -8.02
N ILE A 12 -23.86 11.46 -7.61
CA ILE A 12 -23.47 10.37 -8.49
C ILE A 12 -24.74 9.85 -9.12
N PRO A 13 -25.01 10.09 -10.39
CA PRO A 13 -26.09 9.38 -11.07
C PRO A 13 -25.62 7.93 -11.28
N THR A 14 -26.00 7.05 -10.48
CA THR A 14 -26.79 5.80 -10.63
C THR A 14 -26.87 5.18 -12.04
N GLN A 15 -25.92 5.39 -12.94
CA GLN A 15 -25.81 4.56 -14.15
C GLN A 15 -24.82 3.41 -13.99
N HIS A 16 -24.04 3.36 -12.90
CA HIS A 16 -23.34 2.16 -12.48
C HIS A 16 -24.17 1.25 -11.54
N GLU A 17 -25.34 1.69 -11.11
CA GLU A 17 -26.29 0.81 -10.41
C GLU A 17 -26.94 -0.26 -11.33
N LYS A 18 -26.76 -0.15 -12.63
CA LYS A 18 -27.13 -1.24 -13.54
C LYS A 18 -25.99 -2.25 -13.59
N THR A 19 -26.15 -3.25 -12.75
CA THR A 19 -25.36 -4.48 -12.66
C THR A 19 -24.06 -4.34 -11.87
N LEU A 20 -24.15 -4.01 -10.58
CA LEU A 20 -23.30 -4.65 -9.60
C LEU A 20 -23.69 -6.14 -9.55
N ILE A 21 -23.42 -6.88 -10.61
CA ILE A 21 -23.10 -8.29 -10.45
C ILE A 21 -21.89 -8.23 -9.54
N LYS A 22 -22.05 -8.51 -8.25
CA LYS A 22 -20.93 -8.77 -7.34
C LYS A 22 -20.12 -9.83 -8.05
N LYS A 23 -19.01 -9.41 -8.69
CA LYS A 23 -18.04 -10.36 -9.24
C LYS A 23 -17.71 -11.30 -8.09
N GLU A 24 -17.70 -12.58 -8.33
CA GLU A 24 -17.27 -13.56 -7.34
C GLU A 24 -15.90 -13.18 -6.82
N PRO A 25 -15.60 -13.41 -5.53
CA PRO A 25 -14.28 -13.09 -4.99
C PRO A 25 -13.18 -13.80 -5.78
N MET A 26 -12.32 -13.04 -6.42
CA MET A 26 -11.17 -13.59 -7.15
C MET A 26 -9.99 -13.81 -6.20
N LYS A 27 -9.21 -14.86 -6.46
CA LYS A 27 -8.00 -15.21 -5.73
C LYS A 27 -6.84 -15.40 -6.70
N LEU A 28 -5.86 -14.51 -6.63
CA LEU A 28 -4.62 -14.60 -7.37
C LEU A 28 -3.55 -15.27 -6.50
N GLU A 29 -2.93 -16.33 -6.99
CA GLU A 29 -1.89 -17.09 -6.30
C GLU A 29 -0.62 -17.15 -7.16
N LEU A 30 0.49 -16.72 -6.58
CA LEU A 30 1.82 -17.03 -7.11
C LEU A 30 2.37 -18.20 -6.30
N LYS A 31 2.84 -19.26 -6.97
CA LYS A 31 3.34 -20.47 -6.31
C LYS A 31 4.74 -20.79 -6.77
N ASN A 32 5.67 -20.78 -5.82
CA ASN A 32 7.07 -21.19 -6.00
C ASN A 32 7.77 -20.46 -7.17
N ILE A 33 7.47 -19.18 -7.35
CA ILE A 33 8.02 -18.37 -8.44
C ILE A 33 9.53 -18.21 -8.25
N LYS A 34 10.29 -18.69 -9.22
CA LYS A 34 11.73 -18.50 -9.32
C LYS A 34 12.06 -17.74 -10.60
N LYS A 35 13.04 -16.84 -10.52
CA LYS A 35 13.57 -16.13 -11.68
C LYS A 35 15.07 -16.02 -11.62
N VAL A 36 15.72 -16.50 -12.68
CA VAL A 36 17.17 -16.43 -12.87
C VAL A 36 17.47 -15.64 -14.14
N PHE A 37 18.38 -14.69 -14.04
CA PHE A 37 18.95 -13.95 -15.17
C PHE A 37 20.45 -14.28 -15.27
N GLY A 38 20.82 -15.07 -16.25
CA GLY A 38 22.18 -15.59 -16.38
C GLY A 38 22.60 -16.36 -15.12
N ARG A 39 23.56 -15.79 -14.35
CA ARG A 39 24.04 -16.40 -13.10
C ARG A 39 23.36 -15.83 -11.84
N LYS A 40 22.54 -14.76 -11.99
CA LYS A 40 21.90 -14.08 -10.86
C LYS A 40 20.49 -14.60 -10.62
N THR A 41 20.22 -15.14 -9.44
CA THR A 41 18.86 -15.44 -8.99
C THR A 41 18.23 -14.14 -8.49
N ALA A 42 17.19 -13.68 -9.19
CA ALA A 42 16.46 -12.47 -8.86
C ALA A 42 15.25 -12.75 -7.95
N LEU A 43 14.64 -13.95 -8.09
CA LEU A 43 13.59 -14.43 -7.20
C LEU A 43 13.87 -15.89 -6.86
N ASN A 44 13.72 -16.23 -5.59
CA ASN A 44 13.93 -17.59 -5.08
C ASN A 44 12.69 -18.06 -4.30
N ASN A 45 11.85 -18.85 -4.99
CA ASN A 45 10.71 -19.54 -4.39
C ASN A 45 9.65 -18.58 -3.75
N ILE A 46 9.24 -17.55 -4.49
CA ILE A 46 8.24 -16.58 -4.01
C ILE A 46 6.84 -17.18 -4.13
N SER A 47 6.12 -17.23 -3.00
CA SER A 47 4.72 -17.68 -2.96
C SER A 47 3.87 -16.73 -2.13
N PHE A 48 2.76 -16.23 -2.68
CA PHE A 48 1.78 -15.41 -1.96
C PHE A 48 0.40 -15.48 -2.61
N THR A 49 -0.59 -14.96 -1.88
CA THR A 49 -1.98 -14.88 -2.36
C THR A 49 -2.49 -13.47 -2.19
N ALA A 50 -3.07 -12.91 -3.25
CA ALA A 50 -3.83 -11.66 -3.22
C ALA A 50 -5.31 -11.94 -3.53
N LYS A 51 -6.23 -11.30 -2.79
CA LYS A 51 -7.67 -11.50 -2.92
C LYS A 51 -8.35 -10.23 -3.40
N SER A 52 -9.43 -10.36 -4.14
CA SER A 52 -10.27 -9.21 -4.51
C SER A 52 -10.95 -8.60 -3.28
N GLY A 53 -11.28 -7.30 -3.36
CA GLY A 53 -11.84 -6.56 -2.24
C GLY A 53 -10.84 -6.22 -1.14
N HIS A 54 -9.55 -6.52 -1.35
CA HIS A 54 -8.44 -6.24 -0.45
C HIS A 54 -7.26 -5.65 -1.21
N ALA A 55 -6.43 -4.89 -0.50
CA ALA A 55 -5.15 -4.45 -1.02
C ALA A 55 -4.02 -5.31 -0.44
N PHE A 56 -3.09 -5.71 -1.29
CA PHE A 56 -1.92 -6.50 -0.97
C PHE A 56 -0.65 -5.66 -1.13
N GLY A 57 0.16 -5.55 -0.07
CA GLY A 57 1.40 -4.79 -0.06
C GLY A 57 2.62 -5.65 -0.37
N LEU A 58 3.38 -5.28 -1.41
CA LEU A 58 4.65 -5.91 -1.78
C LEU A 58 5.80 -4.98 -1.35
N LEU A 59 6.44 -5.30 -0.23
CA LEU A 59 7.42 -4.46 0.43
C LEU A 59 8.84 -4.97 0.24
N GLY A 60 9.79 -4.09 0.28
CA GLY A 60 11.20 -4.42 0.16
C GLY A 60 12.02 -3.25 -0.34
N ARG A 61 13.33 -3.28 -0.10
CA ARG A 61 14.27 -2.27 -0.61
C ARG A 61 14.43 -2.38 -2.12
N ASN A 62 15.13 -1.39 -2.69
CA ASN A 62 15.52 -1.47 -4.10
C ASN A 62 16.38 -2.72 -4.33
N GLY A 63 16.04 -3.47 -5.39
CA GLY A 63 16.69 -4.75 -5.67
C GLY A 63 16.16 -5.98 -4.90
N ALA A 64 15.18 -5.82 -4.00
CA ALA A 64 14.59 -6.94 -3.25
C ALA A 64 13.81 -7.95 -4.13
N GLY A 65 13.44 -7.58 -5.36
CA GLY A 65 12.71 -8.47 -6.28
C GLY A 65 11.29 -7.99 -6.60
N LYS A 66 10.79 -6.91 -5.99
CA LYS A 66 9.42 -6.39 -6.20
C LYS A 66 9.07 -6.20 -7.68
N THR A 67 9.80 -5.35 -8.38
CA THR A 67 9.58 -5.07 -9.81
C THR A 67 9.73 -6.32 -10.69
N THR A 68 10.62 -7.26 -10.32
CA THR A 68 10.75 -8.54 -11.02
C THR A 68 9.49 -9.38 -10.85
N THR A 69 8.94 -9.46 -9.64
CA THR A 69 7.67 -10.15 -9.33
C THR A 69 6.51 -9.54 -10.13
N ILE A 70 6.40 -8.20 -10.10
CA ILE A 70 5.38 -7.45 -10.87
C ILE A 70 5.50 -7.75 -12.37
N ARG A 71 6.71 -7.69 -12.94
CA ARG A 71 6.92 -7.94 -14.38
C ARG A 71 6.60 -9.36 -14.79
N ILE A 72 6.81 -10.36 -13.92
CA ILE A 72 6.36 -11.73 -14.14
C ILE A 72 4.84 -11.80 -14.10
N LEU A 73 4.19 -11.19 -13.10
CA LEU A 73 2.75 -11.13 -13.00
C LEU A 73 2.11 -10.45 -14.22
N MET A 74 2.72 -9.39 -14.73
CA MET A 74 2.29 -8.67 -15.93
C MET A 74 2.65 -9.37 -17.25
N ASN A 75 3.24 -10.58 -17.17
CA ASN A 75 3.71 -11.36 -18.34
C ASN A 75 4.70 -10.61 -19.26
N VAL A 76 5.47 -9.67 -18.70
CA VAL A 76 6.55 -8.98 -19.43
C VAL A 76 7.67 -9.99 -19.76
N PHE A 77 7.94 -10.91 -18.83
CA PHE A 77 8.78 -12.08 -19.05
C PHE A 77 8.32 -13.24 -18.16
N LYS A 78 8.64 -14.46 -18.58
CA LYS A 78 8.25 -15.67 -17.85
C LYS A 78 9.12 -15.91 -16.61
N ALA A 79 8.54 -16.52 -15.59
CA ALA A 79 9.28 -17.12 -14.49
C ALA A 79 10.21 -18.24 -15.04
N SER A 80 11.29 -18.54 -14.32
CA SER A 80 12.14 -19.69 -14.62
C SER A 80 11.49 -21.01 -14.16
N SER A 81 10.73 -20.94 -13.05
CA SER A 81 9.86 -22.02 -12.56
C SER A 81 8.76 -21.44 -11.67
N GLY A 82 7.80 -22.28 -11.30
CA GLY A 82 6.60 -21.88 -10.55
C GLY A 82 5.42 -21.56 -11.47
N GLU A 83 4.29 -21.23 -10.87
CA GLU A 83 3.04 -20.99 -11.59
C GLU A 83 2.26 -19.82 -10.98
N ILE A 84 1.45 -19.18 -11.80
CA ILE A 84 0.50 -18.13 -11.37
C ILE A 84 -0.89 -18.66 -11.66
N LEU A 85 -1.74 -18.65 -10.62
CA LEU A 85 -3.10 -19.13 -10.72
C LEU A 85 -4.09 -18.00 -10.40
N LEU A 86 -5.22 -18.00 -11.09
CA LEU A 86 -6.40 -17.20 -10.73
C LEU A 86 -7.54 -18.19 -10.47
N ASP A 87 -8.10 -18.15 -9.26
CA ASP A 87 -9.15 -19.08 -8.81
C ASP A 87 -8.80 -20.56 -9.01
N GLY A 88 -7.52 -20.89 -8.72
CA GLY A 88 -6.98 -22.26 -8.83
C GLY A 88 -6.65 -22.72 -10.24
N LYS A 89 -6.88 -21.90 -11.27
CA LYS A 89 -6.55 -22.21 -12.68
C LYS A 89 -5.35 -21.39 -13.15
N PRO A 90 -4.52 -21.91 -14.08
CA PRO A 90 -3.43 -21.13 -14.65
C PRO A 90 -3.92 -19.78 -15.20
N LEU A 91 -3.22 -18.69 -14.83
CA LEU A 91 -3.60 -17.34 -15.23
C LEU A 91 -3.48 -17.17 -16.75
N ASP A 92 -4.62 -16.91 -17.40
CA ASP A 92 -4.65 -16.51 -18.81
C ASP A 92 -4.79 -15.00 -18.94
N HIS A 93 -3.69 -14.33 -19.32
CA HIS A 93 -3.64 -12.88 -19.51
C HIS A 93 -4.53 -12.35 -20.65
N ARG A 94 -5.16 -13.20 -21.46
CA ARG A 94 -6.13 -12.79 -22.48
C ARG A 94 -7.53 -12.66 -21.92
N SER A 95 -7.82 -13.42 -20.87
CA SER A 95 -9.15 -13.44 -20.24
C SER A 95 -9.26 -12.52 -19.03
N VAL A 96 -8.13 -12.00 -18.51
CA VAL A 96 -8.07 -11.16 -17.32
C VAL A 96 -7.49 -9.80 -17.68
N SER A 97 -8.18 -8.74 -17.30
CA SER A 97 -7.76 -7.37 -17.57
C SER A 97 -6.84 -6.85 -16.45
N PHE A 98 -5.66 -6.34 -16.85
CA PHE A 98 -4.66 -5.78 -15.95
C PHE A 98 -4.51 -4.28 -16.10
N GLY A 99 -4.60 -3.55 -14.97
CA GLY A 99 -4.16 -2.17 -14.83
C GLY A 99 -2.75 -2.13 -14.23
N TYR A 100 -1.88 -1.32 -14.79
CA TYR A 100 -0.52 -1.14 -14.28
C TYR A 100 -0.14 0.32 -14.24
N LEU A 101 0.22 0.80 -13.06
CA LEU A 101 0.85 2.10 -12.85
C LEU A 101 2.32 1.88 -12.56
N PRO A 102 3.22 2.10 -13.51
CA PRO A 102 4.66 1.98 -13.30
C PRO A 102 5.20 3.15 -12.47
N GLU A 103 6.33 2.94 -11.80
CA GLU A 103 7.09 4.00 -11.12
C GLU A 103 7.55 5.10 -12.09
N GLU A 104 8.00 4.70 -13.30
CA GLU A 104 8.42 5.62 -14.34
C GLU A 104 7.25 6.09 -15.21
N ARG A 105 7.38 7.28 -15.78
CA ARG A 105 6.35 7.86 -16.64
C ARG A 105 6.38 7.18 -18.02
N GLY A 106 5.22 6.68 -18.45
CA GLY A 106 5.06 5.94 -19.70
C GLY A 106 4.09 6.55 -20.72
N LEU A 107 3.60 7.78 -20.47
CA LEU A 107 2.65 8.43 -21.37
C LEU A 107 3.34 9.30 -22.43
N TYR A 108 2.62 9.62 -23.52
CA TYR A 108 3.11 10.42 -24.65
C TYR A 108 3.07 11.91 -24.32
N PRO A 109 4.23 12.60 -24.18
CA PRO A 109 4.28 13.98 -23.69
C PRO A 109 3.54 14.99 -24.58
N LYS A 110 3.63 14.84 -25.91
CA LYS A 110 3.06 15.75 -26.90
C LYS A 110 1.61 15.47 -27.27
N GLU A 111 1.05 14.35 -26.78
CA GLU A 111 -0.32 13.99 -27.05
C GLU A 111 -1.30 14.65 -26.08
N LYS A 112 -2.52 14.94 -26.57
CA LYS A 112 -3.60 15.46 -25.74
C LYS A 112 -4.03 14.40 -24.73
N VAL A 113 -4.23 14.83 -23.48
CA VAL A 113 -4.62 13.97 -22.35
C VAL A 113 -5.77 13.04 -22.72
N PHE A 114 -6.90 13.58 -23.19
CA PHE A 114 -8.07 12.77 -23.49
C PHE A 114 -7.82 11.73 -24.60
N ASN A 115 -7.16 12.17 -25.67
CA ASN A 115 -6.95 11.30 -26.84
C ASN A 115 -6.11 10.08 -26.48
N GLN A 116 -4.98 10.29 -25.76
CA GLN A 116 -4.13 9.18 -25.37
C GLN A 116 -4.79 8.27 -24.36
N LEU A 117 -5.56 8.79 -23.39
CA LEU A 117 -6.28 7.96 -22.42
C LEU A 117 -7.35 7.07 -23.10
N VAL A 118 -8.15 7.63 -23.99
CA VAL A 118 -9.13 6.86 -24.79
C VAL A 118 -8.43 5.83 -25.67
N TYR A 119 -7.34 6.20 -26.32
CA TYR A 119 -6.54 5.28 -27.13
C TYR A 119 -6.01 4.10 -26.31
N LEU A 120 -5.41 4.37 -25.15
CA LEU A 120 -4.90 3.33 -24.25
C LEU A 120 -5.98 2.41 -23.72
N ALA A 121 -7.15 2.94 -23.34
CA ALA A 121 -8.29 2.14 -22.91
C ALA A 121 -8.83 1.27 -24.07
N ASN A 122 -8.81 1.77 -25.30
CA ASN A 122 -9.18 0.99 -26.50
C ASN A 122 -8.21 -0.16 -26.76
N LEU A 123 -6.88 0.07 -26.61
CA LEU A 123 -5.88 -0.98 -26.73
C LEU A 123 -6.06 -2.11 -25.70
N LYS A 124 -6.70 -1.79 -24.56
CA LYS A 124 -7.07 -2.75 -23.50
C LYS A 124 -8.44 -3.41 -23.74
N GLY A 125 -9.05 -3.23 -24.91
CA GLY A 125 -10.27 -3.92 -25.33
C GLY A 125 -11.58 -3.15 -25.14
N MET A 126 -11.57 -1.93 -24.56
CA MET A 126 -12.78 -1.12 -24.49
C MET A 126 -13.17 -0.58 -25.86
N ASN A 127 -14.46 -0.54 -26.18
CA ASN A 127 -14.92 0.21 -27.35
C ASN A 127 -14.76 1.73 -27.11
N LYS A 128 -14.66 2.50 -28.20
CA LYS A 128 -14.36 3.94 -28.14
C LYS A 128 -15.36 4.75 -27.32
N LYS A 129 -16.64 4.40 -27.37
CA LYS A 129 -17.70 5.11 -26.64
C LYS A 129 -17.60 4.92 -25.14
N ASP A 130 -17.35 3.69 -24.69
CA ASP A 130 -17.22 3.38 -23.27
C ASP A 130 -15.88 3.86 -22.71
N ALA A 131 -14.79 3.76 -23.49
CA ALA A 131 -13.50 4.36 -23.14
C ALA A 131 -13.63 5.88 -22.92
N ALA A 132 -14.32 6.59 -23.83
CA ALA A 132 -14.54 8.03 -23.68
C ALA A 132 -15.39 8.38 -22.45
N LYS A 133 -16.40 7.58 -22.11
CA LYS A 133 -17.20 7.77 -20.88
C LYS A 133 -16.37 7.54 -19.62
N SER A 134 -15.62 6.43 -19.57
CA SER A 134 -14.77 6.09 -18.43
C SER A 134 -13.69 7.13 -18.22
N VAL A 135 -13.00 7.56 -19.26
CA VAL A 135 -11.96 8.60 -19.19
C VAL A 135 -12.55 9.91 -18.68
N ASN A 136 -13.73 10.36 -19.17
CA ASN A 136 -14.37 11.56 -18.63
C ASN A 136 -14.69 11.42 -17.14
N TYR A 137 -15.25 10.28 -16.71
CA TYR A 137 -15.54 10.02 -15.31
C TYR A 137 -14.28 10.16 -14.43
N TRP A 138 -13.16 9.53 -14.81
CA TRP A 138 -11.92 9.60 -14.03
C TRP A 138 -11.26 10.98 -14.09
N LEU A 139 -11.38 11.71 -15.19
CA LEU A 139 -10.91 13.09 -15.27
C LEU A 139 -11.71 13.99 -14.30
N ASP A 140 -13.02 13.84 -14.23
CA ASP A 140 -13.87 14.57 -13.28
C ASP A 140 -13.58 14.16 -11.84
N PHE A 141 -13.43 12.86 -11.56
CA PHE A 141 -13.15 12.33 -10.24
C PHE A 141 -11.83 12.87 -9.64
N LEU A 142 -10.82 13.10 -10.48
CA LEU A 142 -9.50 13.60 -10.08
C LEU A 142 -9.31 15.11 -10.28
N ASP A 143 -10.39 15.86 -10.56
CA ASP A 143 -10.38 17.30 -10.86
C ASP A 143 -9.41 17.66 -12.01
N MET A 144 -9.43 16.85 -13.09
CA MET A 144 -8.56 16.98 -14.26
C MET A 144 -9.30 17.36 -15.55
N SER A 145 -10.60 17.65 -15.51
CA SER A 145 -11.43 17.91 -16.70
C SER A 145 -10.98 19.12 -17.50
N GLU A 146 -10.45 20.15 -16.86
CA GLU A 146 -9.90 21.33 -17.56
C GLU A 146 -8.65 21.02 -18.41
N TYR A 147 -7.93 19.93 -18.10
CA TYR A 147 -6.71 19.49 -18.81
C TYR A 147 -7.00 18.55 -19.97
N LYS A 148 -8.23 18.17 -20.18
CA LYS A 148 -8.68 17.18 -21.18
C LYS A 148 -8.09 17.40 -22.58
N ASN A 149 -8.03 18.66 -23.03
CA ASN A 149 -7.57 19.04 -24.37
C ASN A 149 -6.12 19.56 -24.38
N LYS A 150 -5.43 19.59 -23.24
CA LYS A 150 -4.04 20.03 -23.13
C LYS A 150 -3.08 18.89 -23.47
N GLN A 151 -1.87 19.23 -23.92
CA GLN A 151 -0.78 18.26 -24.06
C GLN A 151 -0.24 17.89 -22.69
N LEU A 152 0.21 16.63 -22.53
CA LEU A 152 0.62 16.09 -21.23
C LEU A 152 1.82 16.83 -20.63
N ASP A 153 2.80 17.23 -21.46
CA ASP A 153 4.01 17.91 -21.01
C ASP A 153 3.76 19.35 -20.52
N THR A 154 2.60 19.93 -20.82
CA THR A 154 2.20 21.24 -20.28
C THR A 154 1.67 21.17 -18.85
N LEU A 155 1.46 19.98 -18.31
CA LEU A 155 0.93 19.78 -16.97
C LEU A 155 2.07 19.72 -15.93
N SER A 156 1.75 20.10 -14.69
CA SER A 156 2.64 19.88 -13.56
C SER A 156 2.93 18.37 -13.35
N LYS A 157 4.05 18.07 -12.70
CA LYS A 157 4.43 16.66 -12.40
C LYS A 157 3.33 15.88 -11.68
N GLY A 158 2.66 16.49 -10.71
CA GLY A 158 1.54 15.86 -9.97
C GLY A 158 0.33 15.61 -10.87
N ASN A 159 -0.01 16.55 -11.75
CA ASN A 159 -1.10 16.36 -12.72
C ASN A 159 -0.76 15.28 -13.76
N GLN A 160 0.47 15.21 -14.25
CA GLN A 160 0.91 14.10 -15.12
C GLN A 160 0.75 12.74 -14.43
N GLN A 161 1.04 12.65 -13.13
CA GLN A 161 0.86 11.42 -12.37
C GLN A 161 -0.61 11.03 -12.19
N LYS A 162 -1.52 12.01 -11.99
CA LYS A 162 -2.96 11.76 -12.03
C LYS A 162 -3.41 11.20 -13.39
N ILE A 163 -2.90 11.74 -14.49
CA ILE A 163 -3.24 11.23 -15.83
C ILE A 163 -2.71 9.81 -16.02
N GLN A 164 -1.51 9.52 -15.53
CA GLN A 164 -0.93 8.18 -15.56
C GLN A 164 -1.75 7.18 -14.71
N LEU A 165 -2.24 7.61 -13.54
CA LEU A 165 -3.17 6.83 -12.73
C LEU A 165 -4.45 6.51 -13.50
N ILE A 166 -5.08 7.53 -14.15
CA ILE A 166 -6.26 7.30 -14.98
C ILE A 166 -5.98 6.26 -16.08
N SER A 167 -4.82 6.34 -16.74
CA SER A 167 -4.46 5.38 -17.80
C SER A 167 -4.42 3.93 -17.31
N SER A 168 -4.08 3.72 -16.04
CA SER A 168 -3.99 2.38 -15.45
C SER A 168 -5.35 1.77 -15.06
N ILE A 169 -6.40 2.61 -14.89
CA ILE A 169 -7.70 2.16 -14.36
C ILE A 169 -8.88 2.41 -15.32
N ALA A 170 -8.74 3.29 -16.31
CA ALA A 170 -9.85 3.72 -17.16
C ALA A 170 -10.49 2.58 -17.97
N HIS A 171 -9.76 1.52 -18.25
CA HIS A 171 -10.25 0.34 -18.96
C HIS A 171 -10.94 -0.70 -18.06
N ASP A 172 -11.23 -0.34 -16.80
CA ASP A 172 -11.91 -1.18 -15.79
C ASP A 172 -11.25 -2.55 -15.55
N PRO A 173 -9.96 -2.59 -15.17
CA PRO A 173 -9.23 -3.83 -14.97
C PRO A 173 -9.76 -4.67 -13.81
N ASP A 174 -9.52 -6.00 -13.85
CA ASP A 174 -9.82 -6.94 -12.77
C ASP A 174 -8.72 -6.95 -11.70
N ILE A 175 -7.47 -6.83 -12.14
CA ILE A 175 -6.26 -6.80 -11.29
C ILE A 175 -5.52 -5.50 -11.55
N ILE A 176 -5.19 -4.78 -10.49
CA ILE A 176 -4.48 -3.51 -10.58
C ILE A 176 -3.17 -3.63 -9.80
N VAL A 177 -2.07 -3.23 -10.45
CA VAL A 177 -0.75 -3.18 -9.85
C VAL A 177 -0.27 -1.74 -9.85
N PHE A 178 0.00 -1.20 -8.67
CA PHE A 178 0.58 0.12 -8.46
C PHE A 178 2.03 -0.03 -7.98
N ASP A 179 2.99 0.36 -8.82
CA ASP A 179 4.42 0.30 -8.51
C ASP A 179 4.90 1.66 -8.02
N GLU A 180 5.18 1.78 -6.71
CA GLU A 180 5.57 2.99 -6.00
C GLU A 180 4.63 4.21 -6.23
N PRO A 181 3.30 4.03 -6.11
CA PRO A 181 2.32 5.02 -6.57
C PRO A 181 2.34 6.33 -5.78
N PHE A 182 2.84 6.33 -4.54
CA PHE A 182 2.92 7.50 -3.66
C PHE A 182 4.24 8.28 -3.79
N SER A 183 5.19 7.77 -4.58
CA SER A 183 6.49 8.41 -4.73
C SER A 183 6.38 9.82 -5.33
N GLY A 184 6.87 10.83 -4.60
CA GLY A 184 6.87 12.23 -5.05
C GLY A 184 5.49 12.91 -5.08
N LEU A 185 4.45 12.33 -4.45
CA LEU A 185 3.16 12.97 -4.25
C LEU A 185 3.18 13.90 -3.03
N ASP A 186 2.55 15.06 -3.18
CA ASP A 186 2.15 15.88 -2.04
C ASP A 186 0.93 15.25 -1.30
N PRO A 187 0.65 15.67 -0.06
CA PRO A 187 -0.44 15.08 0.75
C PRO A 187 -1.83 15.14 0.09
N VAL A 188 -2.10 16.16 -0.72
CA VAL A 188 -3.40 16.31 -1.39
C VAL A 188 -3.54 15.26 -2.49
N ASN A 189 -2.51 15.09 -3.30
CA ASN A 189 -2.49 14.09 -4.37
C ASN A 189 -2.44 12.67 -3.82
N ALA A 190 -1.74 12.44 -2.71
CA ALA A 190 -1.77 11.16 -2.00
C ALA A 190 -3.19 10.81 -1.54
N LYS A 191 -3.96 11.77 -1.01
CA LYS A 191 -5.36 11.57 -0.61
C LYS A 191 -6.29 11.26 -1.78
N LEU A 192 -6.06 11.86 -2.94
CA LEU A 192 -6.80 11.53 -4.16
C LEU A 192 -6.52 10.10 -4.63
N LEU A 193 -5.25 9.69 -4.63
CA LEU A 193 -4.88 8.31 -4.94
C LEU A 193 -5.53 7.31 -3.97
N GLU A 194 -5.53 7.62 -2.67
CA GLU A 194 -6.23 6.83 -1.66
C GLU A 194 -7.71 6.60 -2.02
N ASN A 195 -8.41 7.67 -2.42
CA ASN A 195 -9.83 7.57 -2.80
C ASN A 195 -10.02 6.68 -4.04
N VAL A 196 -9.12 6.77 -5.03
CA VAL A 196 -9.13 5.87 -6.19
C VAL A 196 -8.95 4.41 -5.76
N VAL A 197 -7.98 4.15 -4.91
CA VAL A 197 -7.70 2.80 -4.39
C VAL A 197 -8.90 2.22 -3.65
N LYS A 198 -9.48 3.00 -2.73
CA LYS A 198 -10.69 2.59 -1.99
C LYS A 198 -11.85 2.28 -2.92
N GLU A 199 -12.01 3.05 -3.99
CA GLU A 199 -13.03 2.80 -5.00
C GLU A 199 -12.79 1.48 -5.75
N GLN A 200 -11.53 1.18 -6.15
CA GLN A 200 -11.21 -0.08 -6.82
C GLN A 200 -11.42 -1.30 -5.90
N ILE A 201 -11.08 -1.18 -4.61
CA ILE A 201 -11.32 -2.23 -3.61
C ILE A 201 -12.83 -2.48 -3.44
N LYS A 202 -13.66 -1.41 -3.33
CA LYS A 202 -15.12 -1.53 -3.23
C LYS A 202 -15.74 -2.24 -4.43
N GLN A 203 -15.15 -2.07 -5.62
CA GLN A 203 -15.55 -2.75 -6.85
C GLN A 203 -15.09 -4.22 -6.91
N ASN A 204 -14.59 -4.75 -5.81
CA ASN A 204 -14.14 -6.14 -5.67
C ASN A 204 -13.00 -6.53 -6.64
N LYS A 205 -12.07 -5.61 -6.88
CA LYS A 205 -10.86 -5.85 -7.68
C LYS A 205 -9.71 -6.34 -6.81
N ILE A 206 -8.74 -7.02 -7.41
CA ILE A 206 -7.46 -7.31 -6.76
C ILE A 206 -6.56 -6.10 -6.93
N VAL A 207 -6.08 -5.53 -5.82
CA VAL A 207 -5.18 -4.38 -5.81
C VAL A 207 -3.86 -4.78 -5.18
N ILE A 208 -2.76 -4.63 -5.91
CA ILE A 208 -1.40 -4.92 -5.45
C ILE A 208 -0.60 -3.63 -5.45
N PHE A 209 0.03 -3.33 -4.32
CA PHE A 209 0.95 -2.21 -4.19
C PHE A 209 2.38 -2.69 -4.03
N SER A 210 3.32 -2.08 -4.74
CA SER A 210 4.70 -2.10 -4.29
C SER A 210 5.04 -0.74 -3.66
N SER A 211 5.68 -0.74 -2.51
CA SER A 211 6.15 0.50 -1.88
C SER A 211 7.29 0.24 -0.89
N HIS A 212 8.06 1.30 -0.65
CA HIS A 212 8.99 1.42 0.47
C HIS A 212 8.47 2.41 1.54
N GLN A 213 7.30 3.02 1.35
CA GLN A 213 6.66 3.96 2.27
C GLN A 213 5.65 3.22 3.15
N MET A 214 6.08 2.83 4.36
CA MET A 214 5.34 1.93 5.24
C MET A 214 4.01 2.50 5.75
N ASN A 215 3.93 3.84 5.94
CA ASN A 215 2.72 4.51 6.39
C ASN A 215 1.52 4.29 5.44
N TYR A 216 1.73 4.40 4.12
CA TYR A 216 0.65 4.15 3.16
C TYR A 216 0.26 2.67 3.08
N ILE A 217 1.25 1.78 3.14
CA ILE A 217 0.97 0.34 3.16
C ILE A 217 0.15 -0.04 4.40
N GLU A 218 0.51 0.50 5.56
CA GLU A 218 -0.22 0.24 6.80
C GLU A 218 -1.66 0.77 6.77
N GLU A 219 -1.90 1.86 6.04
CA GLU A 219 -3.23 2.46 5.90
C GLU A 219 -4.12 1.70 4.89
N PHE A 220 -3.54 1.17 3.80
CA PHE A 220 -4.35 0.64 2.68
C PHE A 220 -4.34 -0.87 2.55
N CYS A 221 -3.27 -1.54 3.00
CA CYS A 221 -3.14 -2.96 2.80
C CYS A 221 -3.64 -3.77 4.00
N ASP A 222 -4.34 -4.84 3.73
CA ASP A 222 -4.71 -5.84 4.75
C ASP A 222 -3.60 -6.88 4.93
N ASP A 223 -3.06 -7.36 3.80
CA ASP A 223 -2.02 -8.38 3.74
C ASP A 223 -0.75 -7.81 3.09
N ILE A 224 0.39 -8.26 3.57
CA ILE A 224 1.71 -7.83 3.08
C ILE A 224 2.65 -8.99 2.84
N LEU A 225 3.66 -8.69 2.04
CA LEU A 225 4.83 -9.53 1.83
C LEU A 225 6.07 -8.63 1.91
N ILE A 226 7.01 -8.92 2.83
CA ILE A 226 8.31 -8.25 2.90
C ILE A 226 9.35 -9.13 2.22
N MET A 227 10.04 -8.55 1.23
CA MET A 227 11.09 -9.21 0.46
C MET A 227 12.48 -8.65 0.76
N LYS A 228 13.48 -9.53 0.75
CA LYS A 228 14.90 -9.18 0.78
C LYS A 228 15.66 -10.15 -0.13
N ASN A 229 16.50 -9.62 -1.02
CA ASN A 229 17.35 -10.41 -1.93
C ASN A 229 16.62 -11.50 -2.74
N GLY A 230 15.39 -11.24 -3.16
CA GLY A 230 14.60 -12.19 -3.94
C GLY A 230 13.92 -13.27 -3.12
N GLU A 231 13.88 -13.16 -1.81
CA GLU A 231 13.24 -14.10 -0.89
C GLU A 231 12.17 -13.41 -0.04
N ILE A 232 11.22 -14.21 0.45
CA ILE A 232 10.19 -13.75 1.38
C ILE A 232 10.74 -13.82 2.80
N MET A 233 10.75 -12.70 3.49
CA MET A 233 11.16 -12.61 4.89
C MET A 233 9.98 -12.81 5.83
N ILE A 234 8.85 -12.15 5.53
CA ILE A 234 7.60 -12.29 6.27
C ILE A 234 6.42 -12.04 5.32
N SER A 235 5.31 -12.73 5.52
CA SER A 235 4.08 -12.53 4.75
C SER A 235 2.87 -12.83 5.61
N GLY A 236 1.79 -12.09 5.42
CA GLY A 236 0.52 -12.31 6.09
C GLY A 236 -0.28 -11.05 6.34
N ASN A 237 -1.32 -11.18 7.15
CA ASN A 237 -2.16 -10.06 7.54
C ASN A 237 -1.41 -9.13 8.51
N ILE A 238 -1.42 -7.82 8.22
CA ILE A 238 -0.67 -6.80 9.01
C ILE A 238 -1.05 -6.86 10.50
N LYS A 239 -2.35 -6.96 10.81
CA LYS A 239 -2.81 -7.01 12.21
C LYS A 239 -2.29 -8.26 12.93
N GLN A 240 -2.33 -9.42 12.25
CA GLN A 240 -1.83 -10.67 12.81
C GLN A 240 -0.31 -10.62 13.01
N ILE A 241 0.43 -10.07 12.03
CA ILE A 241 1.88 -9.86 12.15
C ILE A 241 2.19 -8.98 13.36
N LYS A 242 1.53 -7.82 13.52
CA LYS A 242 1.72 -6.94 14.67
C LYS A 242 1.36 -7.60 16.00
N GLN A 243 0.30 -8.41 16.02
CA GLN A 243 -0.14 -9.15 17.21
C GLN A 243 0.78 -10.29 17.62
N SER A 244 1.60 -10.83 16.69
CA SER A 244 2.60 -11.85 17.00
C SER A 244 3.82 -11.30 17.75
N TYR A 245 3.99 -9.98 17.77
CA TYR A 245 5.05 -9.34 18.55
C TYR A 245 4.67 -9.28 20.04
N GLU A 246 5.70 -9.31 20.90
CA GLU A 246 5.51 -9.20 22.34
C GLU A 246 4.78 -7.89 22.71
N ARG A 247 3.66 -8.02 23.44
CA ARG A 247 2.84 -6.88 23.90
C ARG A 247 3.25 -6.47 25.31
N ASN A 248 4.56 -6.37 25.56
CA ASN A 248 5.15 -6.08 26.86
C ASN A 248 5.60 -4.63 27.05
N LYS A 249 5.22 -3.73 26.14
CA LYS A 249 5.52 -2.30 26.24
C LYS A 249 4.24 -1.48 26.28
N LEU A 250 4.21 -0.49 27.18
CA LEU A 250 3.16 0.53 27.25
C LEU A 250 3.75 1.85 26.76
N LYS A 251 3.05 2.54 25.88
CA LYS A 251 3.25 3.98 25.62
C LYS A 251 2.39 4.74 26.60
N ILE A 252 2.98 5.70 27.29
CA ILE A 252 2.34 6.52 28.32
C ILE A 252 2.57 7.98 27.91
N GLU A 253 1.49 8.76 27.87
CA GLU A 253 1.52 10.22 27.72
C GLU A 253 1.07 10.84 29.03
N SER A 254 1.90 11.72 29.60
CA SER A 254 1.73 12.25 30.95
C SER A 254 2.54 13.54 31.15
N LYS A 255 2.06 14.40 32.01
CA LYS A 255 2.85 15.53 32.52
C LYS A 255 3.89 15.11 33.56
N ASP A 256 3.74 13.91 34.14
CA ASP A 256 4.59 13.39 35.19
C ASP A 256 5.71 12.48 34.66
N VAL A 257 6.13 12.61 33.38
CA VAL A 257 7.14 11.75 32.71
C VAL A 257 8.40 11.57 33.58
N GLN A 258 8.95 12.66 34.12
CA GLN A 258 10.17 12.62 34.94
C GLN A 258 9.96 11.90 36.28
N LYS A 259 8.79 12.04 36.90
CA LYS A 259 8.47 11.34 38.16
C LYS A 259 8.33 9.86 37.91
N ILE A 260 7.59 9.46 36.87
CA ILE A 260 7.42 8.06 36.48
C ILE A 260 8.80 7.45 36.16
N LYS A 261 9.65 8.15 35.43
CA LYS A 261 11.00 7.68 35.10
C LYS A 261 11.86 7.50 36.34
N SER A 262 11.80 8.41 37.32
CA SER A 262 12.59 8.31 38.55
C SER A 262 12.17 7.14 39.44
N GLU A 263 10.86 6.77 39.42
CA GLU A 263 10.37 5.63 40.21
C GLU A 263 10.59 4.28 39.49
N TYR A 264 10.52 4.27 38.17
CA TYR A 264 10.64 3.05 37.34
C TYR A 264 11.85 3.16 36.40
N GLU A 265 13.03 3.45 36.96
CA GLU A 265 14.23 3.80 36.19
C GLU A 265 14.64 2.73 35.16
N ASN A 266 14.53 1.45 35.54
CA ASN A 266 14.96 0.31 34.71
C ASN A 266 13.89 -0.12 33.70
N GLU A 267 12.61 0.15 34.00
CA GLU A 267 11.48 -0.24 33.17
C GLU A 267 11.06 0.86 32.18
N CYS A 268 11.38 2.12 32.51
CA CYS A 268 10.92 3.26 31.74
C CYS A 268 12.01 3.86 30.86
N LYS A 269 11.55 4.31 29.68
CA LYS A 269 12.33 5.05 28.72
C LYS A 269 11.55 6.27 28.24
N ILE A 270 12.13 7.47 28.44
CA ILE A 270 11.56 8.73 27.95
C ILE A 270 11.70 8.77 26.43
N ILE A 271 10.61 9.14 25.73
CA ILE A 271 10.60 9.43 24.30
C ILE A 271 10.78 10.94 24.08
N ASP A 272 9.99 11.74 24.82
CA ASP A 272 10.00 13.19 24.78
C ASP A 272 9.49 13.75 26.12
N ASP A 273 9.31 15.09 26.22
CA ASP A 273 8.90 15.78 27.46
C ASP A 273 7.54 15.34 27.99
N THR A 274 6.70 14.73 27.18
CA THR A 274 5.33 14.34 27.51
C THR A 274 5.05 12.85 27.36
N SER A 275 6.02 12.06 26.88
CA SER A 275 5.78 10.64 26.62
C SER A 275 6.95 9.74 27.01
N LEU A 276 6.61 8.54 27.46
CA LEU A 276 7.57 7.50 27.80
C LEU A 276 7.07 6.10 27.41
N ILE A 277 8.00 5.15 27.31
CA ILE A 277 7.71 3.72 27.16
C ILE A 277 8.00 3.05 28.51
N TYR A 278 7.04 2.28 29.00
CA TYR A 278 7.17 1.39 30.14
C TYR A 278 7.29 -0.05 29.64
N LYS A 279 8.38 -0.75 29.97
CA LYS A 279 8.59 -2.16 29.63
C LYS A 279 8.13 -3.05 30.78
N MET A 280 7.09 -3.85 30.53
CA MET A 280 6.59 -4.85 31.46
C MET A 280 7.43 -6.11 31.40
N THR A 281 7.54 -6.83 32.53
CA THR A 281 8.21 -8.14 32.56
C THR A 281 7.37 -9.25 31.89
N SER A 282 6.05 -9.11 31.91
CA SER A 282 5.14 -9.99 31.16
C SER A 282 3.87 -9.23 30.76
N ALA A 283 3.20 -9.71 29.71
CA ALA A 283 1.94 -9.12 29.23
C ALA A 283 0.79 -9.27 30.27
N ASP A 284 0.83 -10.29 31.13
CA ASP A 284 -0.20 -10.55 32.14
C ASP A 284 -0.27 -9.46 33.22
N GLN A 285 0.81 -8.73 33.43
CA GLN A 285 0.87 -7.63 34.40
C GLN A 285 0.23 -6.33 33.91
N LYS A 286 -0.17 -6.28 32.64
CA LYS A 286 -0.68 -5.07 31.97
C LYS A 286 -1.73 -4.33 32.80
N GLN A 287 -2.81 -5.01 33.15
CA GLN A 287 -3.95 -4.37 33.86
C GLN A 287 -3.53 -3.80 35.20
N LYS A 288 -2.73 -4.55 35.97
CA LYS A 288 -2.24 -4.13 37.28
C LYS A 288 -1.34 -2.89 37.20
N ILE A 289 -0.42 -2.87 36.23
CA ILE A 289 0.48 -1.73 36.02
C ILE A 289 -0.28 -0.51 35.54
N MET A 290 -1.18 -0.67 34.55
CA MET A 290 -2.00 0.45 34.08
C MET A 290 -2.85 1.06 35.19
N GLN A 291 -3.51 0.23 36.01
CA GLN A 291 -4.29 0.71 37.15
C GLN A 291 -3.44 1.45 38.18
N LYS A 292 -2.23 0.96 38.47
CA LYS A 292 -1.31 1.62 39.40
C LYS A 292 -0.90 2.99 38.86
N LEU A 293 -0.43 3.04 37.62
CA LEU A 293 0.04 4.29 36.99
C LEU A 293 -1.06 5.35 36.90
N ILE A 294 -2.28 4.99 36.48
CA ILE A 294 -3.41 5.91 36.38
C ILE A 294 -3.83 6.44 37.77
N LYS A 295 -3.65 5.65 38.84
CA LYS A 295 -3.97 6.06 40.20
C LYS A 295 -2.94 7.02 40.80
N GLU A 296 -1.66 6.87 40.46
CA GLU A 296 -0.54 7.55 41.11
C GLU A 296 -0.06 8.78 40.33
N TYR A 297 -0.36 8.87 39.02
CA TYR A 297 0.13 9.94 38.15
C TYR A 297 -0.96 10.56 37.28
N ASP A 298 -0.71 11.79 36.81
CA ASP A 298 -1.59 12.47 35.85
C ASP A 298 -1.31 11.90 34.43
N ILE A 299 -2.09 10.91 34.01
CA ILE A 299 -1.93 10.17 32.74
C ILE A 299 -2.95 10.69 31.70
N ASP A 300 -2.46 11.30 30.63
CA ASP A 300 -3.29 11.74 29.49
C ASP A 300 -3.70 10.53 28.62
N SER A 301 -2.76 9.63 28.34
CA SER A 301 -3.04 8.38 27.61
C SER A 301 -2.11 7.25 28.03
N ILE A 302 -2.60 6.00 28.02
CA ILE A 302 -1.81 4.79 28.28
C ILE A 302 -2.34 3.63 27.43
N GLY A 303 -1.46 3.00 26.68
CA GLY A 303 -1.82 1.89 25.82
C GLY A 303 -0.67 0.97 25.48
N ILE A 304 -0.98 -0.20 24.92
CA ILE A 304 0.07 -1.10 24.40
C ILE A 304 0.79 -0.40 23.24
N LEU A 305 2.09 -0.34 23.31
CA LEU A 305 2.94 0.05 22.18
C LEU A 305 3.06 -1.15 21.23
N GLU A 306 2.29 -1.10 20.14
CA GLU A 306 2.44 -2.05 19.05
C GLU A 306 3.57 -1.59 18.12
N PRO A 307 4.33 -2.52 17.49
CA PRO A 307 5.34 -2.15 16.52
C PRO A 307 4.67 -1.50 15.31
N THR A 308 5.30 -0.47 14.77
CA THR A 308 4.90 0.07 13.47
C THR A 308 5.32 -0.88 12.36
N LEU A 309 4.69 -0.79 11.20
CA LEU A 309 5.12 -1.55 10.04
C LEU A 309 6.57 -1.21 9.64
N ASN A 310 7.01 0.02 9.91
CA ASN A 310 8.39 0.43 9.70
C ASN A 310 9.36 -0.32 10.63
N ASP A 311 9.02 -0.52 11.91
CA ASP A 311 9.85 -1.29 12.84
C ASP A 311 10.03 -2.74 12.36
N ILE A 312 8.93 -3.34 11.92
CA ILE A 312 8.90 -4.70 11.35
C ILE A 312 9.73 -4.75 10.07
N PHE A 313 9.56 -3.78 9.18
CA PHE A 313 10.31 -3.71 7.93
C PHE A 313 11.81 -3.62 8.15
N VAL A 314 12.25 -2.76 9.06
CA VAL A 314 13.68 -2.61 9.36
C VAL A 314 14.26 -3.88 9.99
N GLU A 315 13.49 -4.58 10.83
CA GLU A 315 13.92 -5.85 11.42
C GLU A 315 14.18 -6.92 10.35
N TYR A 316 13.29 -7.05 9.36
CA TYR A 316 13.39 -8.11 8.34
C TYR A 316 14.17 -7.71 7.09
N ALA A 317 14.10 -6.46 6.67
CA ALA A 317 14.67 -5.99 5.41
C ALA A 317 15.75 -4.89 5.58
N GLY A 318 15.96 -4.38 6.79
CA GLY A 318 16.97 -3.37 7.10
C GLY A 318 18.41 -3.87 6.87
N ASP A 319 19.34 -2.93 6.70
CA ASP A 319 20.77 -3.22 6.69
C ASP A 319 21.30 -3.30 8.13
N GLU A 320 22.45 -3.94 8.34
CA GLU A 320 23.09 -4.08 9.65
C GLU A 320 23.27 -2.73 10.38
N LYS A 321 23.51 -1.64 9.66
CA LYS A 321 23.60 -0.29 10.23
C LYS A 321 22.25 0.19 10.78
N GLU A 322 21.17 0.04 10.03
CA GLU A 322 19.83 0.45 10.47
C GLU A 322 19.30 -0.45 11.59
N ILE A 323 19.56 -1.76 11.50
CA ILE A 323 19.26 -2.71 12.56
C ILE A 323 20.02 -2.31 13.83
N ASN A 324 21.30 -1.99 13.72
CA ASN A 324 22.13 -1.53 14.85
C ASN A 324 21.72 -0.14 15.35
N GLU A 325 21.29 0.78 14.49
CA GLU A 325 20.73 2.08 14.90
C GLU A 325 19.42 1.89 15.65
N ILE A 326 18.51 1.05 15.18
CA ILE A 326 17.27 0.73 15.88
C ILE A 326 17.54 -0.09 17.15
N THR A 327 18.49 -1.02 17.13
CA THR A 327 18.89 -1.78 18.31
C THR A 327 19.60 -0.87 19.30
N ASN A 328 20.51 -0.01 18.86
CA ASN A 328 21.15 1.02 19.69
C ASN A 328 20.17 2.13 20.12
N ILE A 329 19.24 2.46 19.28
CA ILE A 329 18.08 3.27 19.66
C ILE A 329 17.17 2.45 20.59
N LYS A 330 17.02 1.16 20.45
CA LYS A 330 16.33 0.26 21.39
C LYS A 330 17.14 -0.03 22.66
N GLU A 331 18.46 0.00 22.63
CA GLU A 331 19.36 -0.17 23.78
C GLU A 331 19.78 1.14 24.46
N LYS A 332 19.96 2.22 23.68
CA LYS A 332 20.17 3.58 24.20
C LYS A 332 18.88 4.34 24.50
N ARG A 333 17.82 3.74 24.23
CA ARG A 333 16.47 4.21 24.48
C ARG A 333 15.80 3.30 25.50
#